data_c95c0696f7c6f9e93b71f4996d536cee
#
_entry.id   c95c0696f7c6f9e93b71f4996d536cee
#
_cell.length_a   1.000
_cell.length_b   1.000
_cell.length_c   1.000
_cell.angle_alpha   90.00
_cell.angle_beta   90.00
_cell.angle_gamma   90.00
#
_symmetry.space_group_name_H-M   'P 1'
#
loop_
_entity.id
_entity.type
_entity.pdbx_description
1 polymer ?
#
loop_
_entity_poly.entity_id
_entity_poly.type
_entity_poly.pdbx_seq_one_letter_code
_entity_poly.pdbx_strand_id
1 'polypeptide(L)'
;MIHLSIDFNESIRPRADLIREAVQKDEHFEEIPPIEPLPFDLEFWAEDNITNAIHVELKDFSEAGNSDYLSSILSGHLYEQVLAAREMSEPFVIAVLGDDHDIEKAIARAAGEGRKGSKSRCFDIKKFEQYHAMVDGFESNCMGAGIQVWHLGYNQFPRLLLRARKILEGGDLSGFAPKPSDGERQTVGLSILAGRGVGPKMAANILERYNLCLMIKDGFCGDLEDCEGIGPKRAETIRKNLEVLD
;
A
#
# COMPACT_ATOMS: atom_id res chain seq x y z
N MET A 1 -24.70 -13.74 9.24
CA MET A 1 -24.48 -13.20 7.87
C MET A 1 -23.27 -12.29 7.91
N ILE A 2 -22.48 -12.25 6.82
CA ILE A 2 -21.40 -11.28 6.65
C ILE A 2 -21.80 -10.32 5.55
N HIS A 3 -21.72 -9.04 5.83
CA HIS A 3 -22.02 -7.99 4.87
C HIS A 3 -20.74 -7.53 4.19
N LEU A 4 -20.84 -7.17 2.92
CA LEU A 4 -19.79 -6.59 2.11
C LEU A 4 -20.29 -5.29 1.51
N SER A 5 -19.55 -4.20 1.68
CA SER A 5 -19.69 -3.01 0.87
C SER A 5 -18.52 -2.85 -0.09
N ILE A 6 -18.81 -2.38 -1.30
CA ILE A 6 -17.83 -2.06 -2.34
C ILE A 6 -17.87 -0.55 -2.55
N ASP A 7 -16.72 0.14 -2.45
CA ASP A 7 -16.64 1.59 -2.66
C ASP A 7 -17.20 2.01 -4.03
N PHE A 8 -17.75 3.22 -4.13
CA PHE A 8 -18.36 3.72 -5.35
C PHE A 8 -17.39 3.73 -6.54
N ASN A 9 -16.13 4.11 -6.32
CA ASN A 9 -15.12 4.13 -7.38
C ASN A 9 -14.70 2.72 -7.78
N GLU A 10 -14.66 1.78 -6.84
CA GLU A 10 -14.36 0.38 -7.11
C GLU A 10 -15.54 -0.32 -7.79
N SER A 11 -16.78 0.02 -7.42
CA SER A 11 -17.99 -0.63 -7.90
C SER A 11 -18.19 -0.56 -9.42
N ILE A 12 -17.55 0.41 -10.10
CA ILE A 12 -17.56 0.57 -11.56
C ILE A 12 -16.44 -0.19 -12.28
N ARG A 13 -15.52 -0.80 -11.56
CA ARG A 13 -14.39 -1.56 -12.13
C ARG A 13 -14.82 -2.99 -12.48
N PRO A 14 -14.25 -3.60 -13.53
CA PRO A 14 -14.60 -4.98 -13.92
C PRO A 14 -14.39 -6.01 -12.81
N ARG A 15 -13.46 -5.80 -11.90
CA ARG A 15 -13.20 -6.70 -10.78
C ARG A 15 -14.33 -6.71 -9.75
N ALA A 16 -15.10 -5.63 -9.63
CA ALA A 16 -16.29 -5.60 -8.77
C ALA A 16 -17.35 -6.62 -9.19
N ASP A 17 -17.52 -6.83 -10.49
CA ASP A 17 -18.47 -7.84 -11.00
C ASP A 17 -18.03 -9.26 -10.62
N LEU A 18 -16.71 -9.53 -10.63
CA LEU A 18 -16.18 -10.82 -10.20
C LEU A 18 -16.35 -11.04 -8.68
N ILE A 19 -16.25 -9.97 -7.88
CA ILE A 19 -16.53 -10.02 -6.45
C ILE A 19 -18.01 -10.32 -6.23
N ARG A 20 -18.92 -9.62 -6.93
CA ARG A 20 -20.36 -9.86 -6.84
C ARG A 20 -20.75 -11.28 -7.24
N GLU A 21 -20.14 -11.81 -8.30
CA GLU A 21 -20.35 -13.21 -8.68
C GLU A 21 -19.89 -14.19 -7.59
N ALA A 22 -18.80 -13.90 -6.90
CA ALA A 22 -18.32 -14.74 -5.80
C ALA A 22 -19.28 -14.64 -4.59
N VAL A 23 -19.74 -13.44 -4.25
CA VAL A 23 -20.74 -13.20 -3.18
C VAL A 23 -22.05 -13.94 -3.47
N GLN A 24 -22.57 -13.84 -4.68
CA GLN A 24 -23.82 -14.52 -5.06
C GLN A 24 -23.76 -16.07 -4.95
N LYS A 25 -22.55 -16.63 -5.00
CA LYS A 25 -22.32 -18.10 -4.88
C LYS A 25 -22.08 -18.55 -3.44
N ASP A 26 -21.95 -17.64 -2.51
CA ASP A 26 -21.65 -17.94 -1.09
C ASP A 26 -22.76 -17.41 -0.18
N GLU A 27 -23.58 -18.34 0.33
CA GLU A 27 -24.76 -18.03 1.17
C GLU A 27 -24.43 -17.29 2.48
N HIS A 28 -23.16 -17.18 2.84
CA HIS A 28 -22.73 -16.50 4.07
C HIS A 28 -22.51 -15.00 3.86
N PHE A 29 -22.56 -14.52 2.62
CA PHE A 29 -22.33 -13.13 2.27
C PHE A 29 -23.53 -12.44 1.64
N GLU A 30 -23.66 -11.15 1.93
CA GLU A 30 -24.61 -10.24 1.30
C GLU A 30 -23.92 -8.92 0.96
N GLU A 31 -24.07 -8.46 -0.29
CA GLU A 31 -23.62 -7.13 -0.70
C GLU A 31 -24.61 -6.07 -0.21
N ILE A 32 -24.11 -5.10 0.55
CA ILE A 32 -24.85 -3.93 1.01
C ILE A 32 -24.23 -2.69 0.39
N PRO A 33 -24.96 -1.90 -0.40
CA PRO A 33 -24.42 -0.65 -0.95
C PRO A 33 -23.97 0.31 0.16
N PRO A 34 -22.80 0.94 0.02
CA PRO A 34 -22.33 1.91 1.00
C PRO A 34 -23.23 3.17 0.98
N ILE A 35 -23.47 3.76 2.16
CA ILE A 35 -24.25 4.99 2.31
C ILE A 35 -23.39 6.21 1.92
N GLU A 36 -22.09 6.13 2.19
CA GLU A 36 -21.09 7.17 1.91
C GLU A 36 -19.84 6.52 1.27
N PRO A 37 -18.95 7.29 0.63
CA PRO A 37 -17.70 6.75 0.10
C PRO A 37 -16.89 6.05 1.18
N LEU A 38 -16.43 4.84 0.89
CA LEU A 38 -15.57 4.09 1.79
C LEU A 38 -14.14 4.66 1.76
N PRO A 39 -13.40 4.54 2.86
CA PRO A 39 -11.99 4.95 2.89
C PRO A 39 -11.07 4.04 2.07
N PHE A 40 -11.54 2.80 1.77
CA PHE A 40 -10.85 1.77 1.01
C PHE A 40 -11.80 1.07 0.04
N ASP A 41 -11.28 0.19 -0.81
CA ASP A 41 -12.07 -0.43 -1.89
C ASP A 41 -13.20 -1.33 -1.39
N LEU A 42 -12.99 -2.08 -0.29
CA LEU A 42 -13.99 -2.99 0.28
C LEU A 42 -14.03 -2.88 1.81
N GLU A 43 -15.21 -3.16 2.36
CA GLU A 43 -15.45 -3.30 3.78
C GLU A 43 -16.27 -4.55 4.06
N PHE A 44 -15.83 -5.37 5.03
CA PHE A 44 -16.52 -6.57 5.50
C PHE A 44 -16.84 -6.45 6.97
N TRP A 45 -18.08 -6.78 7.36
CA TRP A 45 -18.47 -6.86 8.79
C TRP A 45 -19.48 -7.95 9.02
N ALA A 46 -19.55 -8.45 10.26
CA ALA A 46 -20.58 -9.39 10.69
C ALA A 46 -21.87 -8.64 11.05
N GLU A 47 -23.03 -9.20 10.71
CA GLU A 47 -24.35 -8.63 10.97
C GLU A 47 -24.58 -8.24 12.44
N ASP A 48 -24.05 -9.03 13.35
CA ASP A 48 -24.16 -8.85 14.80
C ASP A 48 -23.07 -7.94 15.40
N ASN A 49 -22.11 -7.49 14.59
CA ASN A 49 -20.98 -6.70 15.07
C ASN A 49 -20.47 -5.69 14.01
N ILE A 50 -21.24 -4.65 13.80
CA ILE A 50 -20.94 -3.58 12.83
C ILE A 50 -19.67 -2.79 13.20
N THR A 51 -19.29 -2.79 14.49
CA THR A 51 -18.10 -2.05 14.94
C THR A 51 -16.78 -2.75 14.64
N ASN A 52 -16.83 -4.02 14.23
CA ASN A 52 -15.65 -4.80 13.86
C ASN A 52 -15.66 -5.06 12.35
N ALA A 53 -15.24 -4.06 11.59
CA ALA A 53 -15.09 -4.18 10.15
C ALA A 53 -13.65 -4.57 9.77
N ILE A 54 -13.49 -5.19 8.61
CA ILE A 54 -12.20 -5.39 7.94
C ILE A 54 -12.20 -4.55 6.68
N HIS A 55 -11.30 -3.61 6.61
CA HIS A 55 -11.07 -2.79 5.42
C HIS A 55 -10.07 -3.45 4.49
N VAL A 56 -10.36 -3.47 3.21
CA VAL A 56 -9.51 -4.09 2.20
C VAL A 56 -9.23 -3.12 1.06
N GLU A 57 -7.97 -2.88 0.82
CA GLU A 57 -7.49 -2.20 -0.38
C GLU A 57 -7.15 -3.24 -1.45
N LEU A 58 -7.77 -3.13 -2.62
CA LEU A 58 -7.53 -4.02 -3.76
C LEU A 58 -6.49 -3.44 -4.69
N LYS A 59 -5.48 -4.23 -4.99
CA LYS A 59 -4.47 -3.91 -6.00
C LYS A 59 -4.34 -5.05 -6.99
N ASP A 60 -4.03 -4.78 -8.23
CA ASP A 60 -3.84 -5.81 -9.21
C ASP A 60 -2.50 -5.70 -9.96
N PHE A 61 -2.11 -6.81 -10.58
CA PHE A 61 -1.00 -6.92 -11.51
C PHE A 61 -1.50 -7.16 -12.93
N SER A 62 -2.68 -6.63 -13.28
CA SER A 62 -3.37 -6.95 -14.52
C SER A 62 -2.48 -6.84 -15.76
N GLU A 63 -2.75 -7.72 -16.75
CA GLU A 63 -2.02 -7.76 -18.02
C GLU A 63 -2.16 -6.48 -18.87
N ALA A 64 -3.10 -5.61 -18.55
CA ALA A 64 -3.45 -4.43 -19.32
C ALA A 64 -2.41 -3.28 -19.26
N GLY A 65 -1.21 -3.55 -18.75
CA GLY A 65 -0.06 -2.67 -18.93
C GLY A 65 0.27 -1.71 -17.78
N ASN A 66 -0.61 -1.55 -16.82
CA ASN A 66 -0.35 -0.77 -15.61
C ASN A 66 -0.58 -1.66 -14.40
N SER A 67 0.48 -2.21 -13.83
CA SER A 67 0.38 -2.82 -12.51
C SER A 67 -0.02 -1.74 -11.51
N ASP A 68 -1.26 -1.78 -11.07
CA ASP A 68 -1.81 -0.85 -10.09
C ASP A 68 -1.02 -0.95 -8.78
N TYR A 69 -0.65 -2.16 -8.37
CA TYR A 69 0.15 -2.38 -7.17
C TYR A 69 1.54 -1.75 -7.26
N LEU A 70 2.31 -2.05 -8.33
CA LEU A 70 3.65 -1.49 -8.50
C LEU A 70 3.61 0.02 -8.67
N SER A 71 2.68 0.55 -9.47
CA SER A 71 2.55 1.99 -9.69
C SER A 71 2.17 2.74 -8.41
N SER A 72 1.31 2.15 -7.56
CA SER A 72 0.93 2.72 -6.27
C SER A 72 2.08 2.72 -5.26
N ILE A 73 2.95 1.71 -5.29
CA ILE A 73 4.19 1.71 -4.49
C ILE A 73 5.15 2.78 -5.00
N LEU A 74 5.36 2.87 -6.33
CA LEU A 74 6.31 3.81 -6.93
C LEU A 74 5.88 5.27 -6.76
N SER A 75 4.58 5.55 -6.80
CA SER A 75 4.02 6.89 -6.59
C SER A 75 3.89 7.28 -5.12
N GLY A 76 4.02 6.33 -4.19
CA GLY A 76 3.78 6.56 -2.77
C GLY A 76 2.31 6.47 -2.34
N HIS A 77 1.36 6.34 -3.27
CA HIS A 77 -0.07 6.32 -2.96
C HIS A 77 -0.45 5.20 -1.99
N LEU A 78 0.11 3.99 -2.18
CA LEU A 78 -0.17 2.87 -1.29
C LEU A 78 0.38 3.08 0.14
N TYR A 79 1.44 3.87 0.28
CA TYR A 79 1.93 4.28 1.61
C TYR A 79 0.98 5.24 2.30
N GLU A 80 0.35 6.16 1.55
CA GLU A 80 -0.68 7.06 2.11
C GLU A 80 -1.88 6.28 2.64
N GLN A 81 -2.31 5.24 1.91
CA GLN A 81 -3.37 4.35 2.34
C GLN A 81 -3.00 3.55 3.60
N VAL A 82 -1.77 3.04 3.67
CA VAL A 82 -1.24 2.41 4.89
C VAL A 82 -1.24 3.37 6.08
N LEU A 83 -0.85 4.62 5.86
CA LEU A 83 -0.88 5.64 6.92
C LEU A 83 -2.31 5.93 7.38
N ALA A 84 -3.26 6.09 6.45
CA ALA A 84 -4.66 6.30 6.76
C ALA A 84 -5.24 5.11 7.57
N ALA A 85 -4.95 3.87 7.16
CA ALA A 85 -5.37 2.68 7.90
C ALA A 85 -4.83 2.65 9.33
N ARG A 86 -3.58 3.06 9.54
CA ARG A 86 -2.98 3.16 10.87
C ARG A 86 -3.62 4.24 11.74
N GLU A 87 -4.16 5.30 11.11
CA GLU A 87 -4.92 6.34 11.82
C GLU A 87 -6.25 5.84 12.33
N MET A 88 -6.93 5.06 11.50
CA MET A 88 -8.22 4.49 11.87
C MET A 88 -8.08 3.48 13.00
N SER A 89 -6.91 2.83 13.12
CA SER A 89 -6.66 1.73 14.07
C SER A 89 -7.63 0.56 13.92
N GLU A 90 -8.23 0.43 12.72
CA GLU A 90 -9.17 -0.63 12.39
C GLU A 90 -8.48 -1.73 11.58
N PRO A 91 -9.00 -2.96 11.57
CA PRO A 91 -8.45 -4.06 10.80
C PRO A 91 -8.33 -3.71 9.32
N PHE A 92 -7.12 -3.77 8.79
CA PHE A 92 -6.83 -3.39 7.41
C PHE A 92 -5.94 -4.42 6.71
N VAL A 93 -6.26 -4.70 5.47
CA VAL A 93 -5.56 -5.68 4.63
C VAL A 93 -5.37 -5.10 3.24
N ILE A 94 -4.22 -5.35 2.64
CA ILE A 94 -3.99 -5.12 1.21
C ILE A 94 -4.15 -6.44 0.49
N ALA A 95 -5.11 -6.55 -0.41
CA ALA A 95 -5.34 -7.73 -1.23
C ALA A 95 -4.80 -7.49 -2.64
N VAL A 96 -3.74 -8.22 -3.00
CA VAL A 96 -3.05 -8.12 -4.29
C VAL A 96 -3.53 -9.24 -5.20
N LEU A 97 -4.16 -8.87 -6.32
CA LEU A 97 -4.68 -9.79 -7.33
C LEU A 97 -3.60 -10.07 -8.37
N GLY A 98 -3.03 -11.24 -8.30
CA GLY A 98 -1.93 -11.71 -9.13
C GLY A 98 -1.07 -12.69 -8.35
N ASP A 99 -0.37 -13.56 -9.05
CA ASP A 99 0.61 -14.48 -8.46
C ASP A 99 2.03 -13.90 -8.59
N ASP A 100 3.01 -14.60 -8.02
CA ASP A 100 4.42 -14.19 -8.07
C ASP A 100 4.92 -13.98 -9.50
N HIS A 101 4.39 -14.75 -10.45
CA HIS A 101 4.76 -14.62 -11.86
C HIS A 101 4.19 -13.35 -12.49
N ASP A 102 2.98 -12.93 -12.10
CA ASP A 102 2.38 -11.67 -12.53
C ASP A 102 3.17 -10.48 -11.97
N ILE A 103 3.61 -10.57 -10.73
CA ILE A 103 4.49 -9.58 -10.08
C ILE A 103 5.80 -9.45 -10.86
N GLU A 104 6.48 -10.55 -11.12
CA GLU A 104 7.73 -10.55 -11.88
C GLU A 104 7.57 -9.97 -13.29
N LYS A 105 6.50 -10.35 -13.99
CA LYS A 105 6.19 -9.80 -15.31
C LYS A 105 5.95 -8.29 -15.26
N ALA A 106 5.20 -7.79 -14.27
CA ALA A 106 4.94 -6.37 -14.12
C ALA A 106 6.22 -5.58 -13.86
N ILE A 107 7.08 -6.08 -12.97
CA ILE A 107 8.38 -5.48 -12.67
C ILE A 107 9.30 -5.51 -13.91
N ALA A 108 9.33 -6.64 -14.63
CA ALA A 108 10.13 -6.76 -15.85
C ALA A 108 9.68 -5.79 -16.95
N ARG A 109 8.36 -5.61 -17.12
CA ARG A 109 7.80 -4.62 -18.06
C ARG A 109 8.20 -3.20 -17.67
N ALA A 110 8.00 -2.82 -16.41
CA ALA A 110 8.36 -1.51 -15.90
C ALA A 110 9.87 -1.22 -16.06
N ALA A 111 10.72 -2.23 -15.84
CA ALA A 111 12.17 -2.13 -16.06
C ALA A 111 12.57 -2.01 -17.54
N GLY A 112 11.75 -2.57 -18.46
CA GLY A 112 11.94 -2.52 -19.91
C GLY A 112 11.37 -1.26 -20.58
N GLU A 113 10.50 -0.50 -19.94
CA GLU A 113 9.81 0.68 -20.51
C GLU A 113 10.66 1.98 -20.56
N GLY A 114 11.96 1.87 -20.34
CA GLY A 114 12.86 3.01 -20.32
C GLY A 114 13.16 3.63 -21.69
N ARG A 115 12.60 4.82 -21.96
CA ARG A 115 12.74 5.79 -23.05
C ARG A 115 11.79 5.61 -24.23
N LYS A 116 10.71 6.39 -24.22
CA LYS A 116 9.91 6.71 -25.41
C LYS A 116 10.86 7.28 -26.49
N GLY A 117 11.03 6.54 -27.58
CA GLY A 117 11.81 6.98 -28.73
C GLY A 117 13.06 6.13 -29.07
N SER A 118 13.49 5.21 -28.23
CA SER A 118 14.55 4.24 -28.57
C SER A 118 13.98 3.04 -29.30
N LYS A 119 14.53 2.70 -30.50
CA LYS A 119 14.20 1.49 -31.27
C LYS A 119 14.66 0.20 -30.60
N SER A 120 15.45 0.27 -29.54
CA SER A 120 15.95 -0.85 -28.74
C SER A 120 15.40 -0.74 -27.31
N ARG A 121 14.43 -1.59 -26.97
CA ARG A 121 13.98 -1.81 -25.58
C ARG A 121 15.04 -2.68 -24.91
N CYS A 122 16.05 -2.07 -24.32
CA CYS A 122 16.99 -2.80 -23.49
C CYS A 122 16.39 -2.95 -22.09
N PHE A 123 16.25 -4.20 -21.63
CA PHE A 123 15.91 -4.52 -20.26
C PHE A 123 16.97 -3.95 -19.31
N ASP A 124 16.53 -3.15 -18.33
CA ASP A 124 17.42 -2.56 -17.34
C ASP A 124 17.41 -3.39 -16.07
N ILE A 125 18.41 -4.25 -15.91
CA ILE A 125 18.54 -5.15 -14.76
C ILE A 125 18.60 -4.38 -13.43
N LYS A 126 19.20 -3.18 -13.40
CA LYS A 126 19.29 -2.39 -12.18
C LYS A 126 17.93 -1.86 -11.75
N LYS A 127 17.09 -1.44 -12.70
CA LYS A 127 15.70 -1.07 -12.42
C LYS A 127 14.88 -2.26 -11.96
N PHE A 128 15.07 -3.41 -12.59
CA PHE A 128 14.39 -4.64 -12.20
C PHE A 128 14.68 -5.00 -10.73
N GLU A 129 15.96 -5.08 -10.36
CA GLU A 129 16.39 -5.30 -8.98
C GLU A 129 15.88 -4.21 -8.03
N GLN A 130 15.84 -2.97 -8.50
CA GLN A 130 15.34 -1.84 -7.72
C GLN A 130 13.84 -1.98 -7.42
N TYR A 131 13.04 -2.31 -8.41
CA TYR A 131 11.59 -2.45 -8.23
C TYR A 131 11.25 -3.65 -7.37
N HIS A 132 11.95 -4.77 -7.49
CA HIS A 132 11.84 -5.88 -6.56
C HIS A 132 12.13 -5.43 -5.13
N ALA A 133 13.27 -4.79 -4.89
CA ALA A 133 13.63 -4.30 -3.57
C ALA A 133 12.61 -3.29 -3.00
N MET A 134 11.90 -2.54 -3.85
CA MET A 134 10.83 -1.62 -3.41
C MET A 134 9.58 -2.38 -2.98
N VAL A 135 9.16 -3.41 -3.74
CA VAL A 135 8.03 -4.26 -3.39
C VAL A 135 8.33 -5.00 -2.09
N ASP A 136 9.47 -5.69 -2.00
CA ASP A 136 9.89 -6.42 -0.79
C ASP A 136 9.99 -5.48 0.43
N GLY A 137 10.52 -4.30 0.24
CA GLY A 137 10.64 -3.28 1.28
C GLY A 137 9.27 -2.78 1.75
N PHE A 138 8.34 -2.55 0.83
CA PHE A 138 6.99 -2.17 1.14
C PHE A 138 6.27 -3.25 1.96
N GLU A 139 6.30 -4.50 1.49
CA GLU A 139 5.64 -5.62 2.18
C GLU A 139 6.24 -5.88 3.57
N SER A 140 7.55 -5.79 3.69
CA SER A 140 8.25 -5.89 4.98
C SER A 140 7.83 -4.79 5.95
N ASN A 141 7.64 -3.56 5.45
CA ASN A 141 7.15 -2.44 6.26
C ASN A 141 5.69 -2.62 6.68
N CYS A 142 4.83 -3.13 5.78
CA CYS A 142 3.45 -3.50 6.10
C CYS A 142 3.41 -4.54 7.22
N MET A 143 4.21 -5.60 7.10
CA MET A 143 4.32 -6.65 8.11
C MET A 143 4.80 -6.10 9.46
N GLY A 144 5.81 -5.21 9.44
CA GLY A 144 6.28 -4.50 10.62
C GLY A 144 5.21 -3.64 11.29
N ALA A 145 4.33 -3.03 10.49
CA ALA A 145 3.20 -2.23 10.93
C ALA A 145 1.96 -3.06 11.37
N GLY A 146 2.02 -4.40 11.26
CA GLY A 146 0.89 -5.27 11.57
C GLY A 146 -0.15 -5.35 10.45
N ILE A 147 0.15 -4.83 9.26
CA ILE A 147 -0.72 -4.87 8.08
C ILE A 147 -0.40 -6.12 7.28
N GLN A 148 -1.41 -6.89 6.93
CA GLN A 148 -1.26 -8.07 6.11
C GLN A 148 -1.38 -7.73 4.63
N VAL A 149 -0.48 -8.28 3.81
CA VAL A 149 -0.58 -8.26 2.35
C VAL A 149 -0.96 -9.67 1.89
N TRP A 150 -2.10 -9.77 1.22
CA TRP A 150 -2.62 -11.05 0.72
C TRP A 150 -2.42 -11.16 -0.78
N HIS A 151 -1.54 -12.03 -1.20
CA HIS A 151 -1.42 -12.40 -2.61
C HIS A 151 -2.51 -13.40 -2.98
N LEU A 152 -3.38 -12.99 -3.90
CA LEU A 152 -4.50 -13.77 -4.41
C LEU A 152 -4.33 -13.91 -5.93
N GLY A 153 -4.53 -15.12 -6.48
CA GLY A 153 -4.59 -15.26 -7.93
C GLY A 153 -5.73 -14.40 -8.50
N TYR A 154 -5.61 -13.95 -9.75
CA TYR A 154 -6.52 -13.00 -10.40
C TYR A 154 -8.02 -13.32 -10.27
N ASN A 155 -8.41 -14.59 -10.27
CA ASN A 155 -9.81 -15.03 -10.12
C ASN A 155 -10.08 -15.65 -8.73
N GLN A 156 -9.29 -15.34 -7.72
CA GLN A 156 -9.38 -15.97 -6.40
C GLN A 156 -10.19 -15.16 -5.38
N PHE A 157 -11.21 -14.43 -5.85
CA PHE A 157 -12.17 -13.75 -4.96
C PHE A 157 -12.85 -14.68 -3.94
N PRO A 158 -13.20 -15.93 -4.26
CA PRO A 158 -13.67 -16.86 -3.22
C PRO A 158 -12.69 -17.05 -2.06
N ARG A 159 -11.38 -16.95 -2.32
CA ARG A 159 -10.36 -16.99 -1.26
C ARG A 159 -10.35 -15.73 -0.39
N LEU A 160 -10.58 -14.56 -0.98
CA LEU A 160 -10.75 -13.32 -0.25
C LEU A 160 -11.94 -13.43 0.70
N LEU A 161 -13.10 -13.83 0.20
CA LEU A 161 -14.31 -14.04 0.99
C LEU A 161 -14.08 -15.04 2.12
N LEU A 162 -13.49 -16.21 1.82
CA LEU A 162 -13.19 -17.22 2.81
C LEU A 162 -12.26 -16.71 3.93
N ARG A 163 -11.25 -15.89 3.58
CA ARG A 163 -10.35 -15.29 4.57
C ARG A 163 -11.08 -14.27 5.44
N ALA A 164 -11.82 -13.34 4.83
CA ALA A 164 -12.61 -12.35 5.55
C ALA A 164 -13.60 -13.04 6.51
N ARG A 165 -14.32 -14.07 6.03
CA ARG A 165 -15.21 -14.86 6.84
C ARG A 165 -14.52 -15.49 8.05
N LYS A 166 -13.41 -16.19 7.85
CA LYS A 166 -12.69 -16.85 8.96
C LYS A 166 -12.21 -15.87 10.03
N ILE A 167 -11.80 -14.68 9.60
CA ILE A 167 -11.37 -13.62 10.52
C ILE A 167 -12.55 -13.12 11.33
N LEU A 168 -13.67 -12.79 10.67
CA LEU A 168 -14.87 -12.27 11.32
C LEU A 168 -15.52 -13.33 12.24
N GLU A 169 -15.61 -14.59 11.81
CA GLU A 169 -16.10 -15.69 12.62
C GLU A 169 -15.19 -16.00 13.83
N GLY A 170 -13.89 -15.74 13.72
CA GLY A 170 -12.93 -15.89 14.80
C GLY A 170 -13.08 -14.86 15.93
N GLY A 171 -13.73 -13.73 15.65
CA GLY A 171 -14.08 -12.69 16.61
C GLY A 171 -12.90 -11.88 17.16
N ASP A 172 -11.66 -12.31 16.95
CA ASP A 172 -10.46 -11.57 17.37
C ASP A 172 -9.78 -10.91 16.16
N LEU A 173 -10.06 -9.64 15.97
CA LEU A 173 -9.48 -8.82 14.91
C LEU A 173 -8.19 -8.10 15.34
N SER A 174 -7.73 -8.27 16.58
CA SER A 174 -6.55 -7.56 17.10
C SER A 174 -5.26 -7.82 16.30
N GLY A 175 -5.15 -9.01 15.70
CA GLY A 175 -4.04 -9.39 14.83
C GLY A 175 -4.05 -8.72 13.44
N PHE A 176 -5.12 -8.00 13.10
CA PHE A 176 -5.30 -7.29 11.82
C PHE A 176 -5.37 -5.78 12.01
N ALA A 177 -5.47 -5.30 13.24
CA ALA A 177 -5.39 -3.87 13.52
C ALA A 177 -3.95 -3.40 13.35
N PRO A 178 -3.72 -2.35 12.55
CA PRO A 178 -2.39 -1.76 12.41
C PRO A 178 -1.87 -1.28 13.77
N LYS A 179 -0.59 -1.49 13.99
CA LYS A 179 0.04 -0.97 15.21
C LYS A 179 -0.07 0.55 15.24
N PRO A 180 -0.49 1.15 16.37
CA PRO A 180 -0.51 2.59 16.52
C PRO A 180 0.86 3.20 16.20
N SER A 181 0.87 4.37 15.58
CA SER A 181 2.10 5.01 15.14
C SER A 181 2.48 6.20 16.01
N ASP A 182 2.64 6.02 17.31
CA ASP A 182 3.16 7.10 18.16
C ASP A 182 4.55 7.52 17.68
N GLY A 183 4.62 8.59 16.90
CA GLY A 183 5.86 9.11 16.31
C GLY A 183 6.38 8.40 15.06
N GLU A 184 5.94 7.18 14.75
CA GLU A 184 6.41 6.42 13.57
C GLU A 184 5.88 6.96 12.25
N ARG A 185 4.73 7.62 12.24
CA ARG A 185 4.10 8.19 11.05
C ARG A 185 5.03 9.11 10.28
N GLN A 186 5.58 10.08 10.98
CA GLN A 186 6.55 11.01 10.39
C GLN A 186 7.82 10.26 9.97
N THR A 187 8.25 9.25 10.76
CA THR A 187 9.43 8.44 10.46
C THR A 187 9.25 7.61 9.19
N VAL A 188 8.11 6.96 9.02
CA VAL A 188 7.77 6.21 7.80
C VAL A 188 7.60 7.17 6.63
N GLY A 189 6.85 8.26 6.80
CA GLY A 189 6.68 9.28 5.78
C GLY A 189 8.03 9.83 5.29
N LEU A 190 8.92 10.22 6.20
CA LEU A 190 10.24 10.70 5.82
C LEU A 190 11.12 9.63 5.18
N SER A 191 11.07 8.38 5.62
CA SER A 191 11.81 7.27 4.99
C SER A 191 11.40 7.05 3.53
N ILE A 192 10.11 7.24 3.25
CA ILE A 192 9.55 7.11 1.91
C ILE A 192 9.97 8.29 1.04
N LEU A 193 9.71 9.51 1.52
CA LEU A 193 9.95 10.76 0.78
C LEU A 193 11.44 11.01 0.54
N ALA A 194 12.27 10.70 1.51
CA ALA A 194 13.71 10.89 1.40
C ALA A 194 14.42 9.85 0.52
N GLY A 195 13.71 8.79 0.11
CA GLY A 195 14.21 7.80 -0.83
C GLY A 195 15.29 6.86 -0.30
N ARG A 196 16.02 6.20 -1.21
CA ARG A 196 17.01 5.18 -0.87
C ARG A 196 18.07 5.68 0.10
N GLY A 197 18.26 4.94 1.18
CA GLY A 197 19.32 5.16 2.14
C GLY A 197 18.91 5.93 3.39
N VAL A 198 17.62 6.26 3.54
CA VAL A 198 17.05 6.78 4.77
C VAL A 198 16.17 5.68 5.39
N GLY A 199 16.80 4.87 6.24
CA GLY A 199 16.07 3.87 7.03
C GLY A 199 15.32 4.50 8.22
N PRO A 200 14.43 3.74 8.90
CA PRO A 200 13.61 4.24 10.00
C PRO A 200 14.42 4.93 11.12
N LYS A 201 15.58 4.38 11.51
CA LYS A 201 16.43 4.99 12.52
C LYS A 201 16.95 6.35 12.10
N MET A 202 17.35 6.50 10.84
CA MET A 202 17.85 7.77 10.31
C MET A 202 16.73 8.79 10.16
N ALA A 203 15.56 8.35 9.71
CA ALA A 203 14.36 9.19 9.64
C ALA A 203 13.97 9.69 11.04
N ALA A 204 14.01 8.82 12.06
CA ALA A 204 13.77 9.23 13.44
C ALA A 204 14.75 10.32 13.90
N ASN A 205 16.06 10.15 13.64
CA ASN A 205 17.08 11.15 13.99
C ASN A 205 16.86 12.51 13.29
N ILE A 206 16.34 12.50 12.06
CA ILE A 206 15.96 13.74 11.34
C ILE A 206 14.75 14.38 12.03
N LEU A 207 13.74 13.61 12.36
CA LEU A 207 12.48 14.10 12.93
C LEU A 207 12.59 14.55 14.39
N GLU A 208 13.60 14.11 15.10
CA GLU A 208 13.95 14.68 16.41
C GLU A 208 14.35 16.17 16.31
N ARG A 209 14.87 16.59 15.16
CA ARG A 209 15.35 17.96 14.93
C ARG A 209 14.44 18.79 14.06
N TYR A 210 13.71 18.16 13.14
CA TYR A 210 12.95 18.85 12.09
C TYR A 210 11.52 18.32 12.00
N ASN A 211 10.58 19.22 11.74
CA ASN A 211 9.18 18.85 11.52
C ASN A 211 8.95 18.49 10.05
N LEU A 212 8.42 17.29 9.79
CA LEU A 212 8.21 16.80 8.42
C LEU A 212 7.30 17.72 7.59
N CYS A 213 6.22 18.23 8.18
CA CYS A 213 5.29 19.11 7.48
C CYS A 213 5.95 20.43 7.03
N LEU A 214 6.85 20.98 7.87
CA LEU A 214 7.62 22.15 7.50
C LEU A 214 8.66 21.85 6.45
N MET A 215 9.28 20.67 6.52
CA MET A 215 10.24 20.22 5.49
C MET A 215 9.62 20.10 4.11
N ILE A 216 8.37 19.63 4.01
CA ILE A 216 7.64 19.48 2.74
C ILE A 216 7.13 20.84 2.25
N LYS A 217 6.52 21.64 3.14
CA LYS A 217 5.80 22.86 2.77
C LYS A 217 6.68 24.04 2.43
N ASP A 218 7.80 24.18 3.11
CA ASP A 218 8.65 25.40 3.04
C ASP A 218 9.99 25.12 2.31
N GLY A 219 10.15 23.93 1.74
CA GLY A 219 11.46 23.43 1.34
C GLY A 219 12.34 23.20 2.56
N PHE A 220 13.26 22.26 2.51
CA PHE A 220 14.11 21.98 3.66
C PHE A 220 15.19 23.06 3.86
N CYS A 221 15.04 23.85 4.91
CA CYS A 221 15.95 24.97 5.25
C CYS A 221 16.96 24.63 6.37
N GLY A 222 17.19 23.34 6.69
CA GLY A 222 18.08 22.94 7.78
C GLY A 222 19.37 22.28 7.33
N ASP A 223 20.30 22.07 8.25
CA ASP A 223 21.55 21.37 8.02
C ASP A 223 21.39 19.87 8.33
N LEU A 224 21.01 19.10 7.29
CA LEU A 224 20.83 17.65 7.43
C LEU A 224 22.12 16.93 7.80
N GLU A 225 23.26 17.49 7.46
CA GLU A 225 24.57 16.93 7.77
C GLU A 225 24.85 16.87 9.27
N ASP A 226 24.15 17.68 10.07
CA ASP A 226 24.20 17.64 11.54
C ASP A 226 23.49 16.42 12.14
N CYS A 227 22.69 15.69 11.35
CA CYS A 227 22.03 14.48 11.80
C CYS A 227 22.98 13.27 11.70
N GLU A 228 23.02 12.47 12.75
CA GLU A 228 23.88 11.28 12.80
C GLU A 228 23.61 10.33 11.61
N GLY A 229 24.68 10.02 10.89
CA GLY A 229 24.65 9.10 9.74
C GLY A 229 24.27 9.75 8.41
N ILE A 230 24.09 11.08 8.35
CA ILE A 230 23.79 11.82 7.12
C ILE A 230 25.04 12.60 6.68
N GLY A 231 25.65 12.12 5.62
CA GLY A 231 26.73 12.87 4.94
C GLY A 231 26.20 13.73 3.79
N PRO A 232 27.05 14.61 3.21
CA PRO A 232 26.63 15.59 2.19
C PRO A 232 25.85 15.02 1.01
N LYS A 233 26.31 13.90 0.44
CA LYS A 233 25.62 13.25 -0.69
C LYS A 233 24.21 12.77 -0.36
N ARG A 234 24.01 12.30 0.88
CA ARG A 234 22.71 11.81 1.34
C ARG A 234 21.80 12.98 1.65
N ALA A 235 22.31 14.01 2.28
CA ALA A 235 21.58 15.26 2.52
C ALA A 235 21.07 15.88 1.21
N GLU A 236 21.90 15.96 0.18
CA GLU A 236 21.52 16.43 -1.14
C GLU A 236 20.42 15.57 -1.78
N THR A 237 20.52 14.24 -1.65
CA THR A 237 19.48 13.32 -2.16
C THR A 237 18.15 13.50 -1.46
N ILE A 238 18.16 13.67 -0.14
CA ILE A 238 16.95 13.92 0.66
C ILE A 238 16.31 15.24 0.23
N ARG A 239 17.06 16.32 0.15
CA ARG A 239 16.57 17.64 -0.30
C ARG A 239 15.92 17.53 -1.69
N LYS A 240 16.63 16.94 -2.65
CA LYS A 240 16.12 16.77 -4.01
C LYS A 240 14.83 15.97 -4.08
N ASN A 241 14.68 14.93 -3.27
CA ASN A 241 13.47 14.12 -3.25
C ASN A 241 12.29 14.85 -2.59
N LEU A 242 12.56 15.73 -1.63
CA LEU A 242 11.52 16.56 -1.01
C LEU A 242 11.10 17.74 -1.90
N GLU A 243 12.01 18.31 -2.70
CA GLU A 243 11.71 19.37 -3.67
C GLU A 243 10.81 18.92 -4.84
N VAL A 244 10.74 17.63 -5.13
CA VAL A 244 9.87 17.09 -6.21
C VAL A 244 8.41 17.00 -5.78
N LEU A 245 8.10 17.28 -4.51
CA LEU A 245 6.74 17.20 -3.95
C LEU A 245 5.99 18.53 -3.97
N ASP A 246 6.63 19.62 -4.43
CA ASP A 246 6.03 20.90 -4.77
C ASP A 246 5.46 20.86 -6.22
#